data_e7e5273c639c6d911477aba9f28a2792
#
_entry.id   e7e5273c639c6d911477aba9f28a2792
#
_cell.length_a   1.000
_cell.length_b   1.000
_cell.length_c   1.000
_cell.angle_alpha   90.00
_cell.angle_beta   90.00
_cell.angle_gamma   90.00
#
_symmetry.space_group_name_H-M   'P 1'
#
loop_
_entity.id
_entity.type
_entity.pdbx_description
1 polymer ?
#
loop_
_entity_poly.entity_id
_entity_poly.type
_entity_poly.pdbx_seq_one_letter_code
_entity_poly.pdbx_strand_id
1 'polypeptide(L)'
;TIFAHSHCTDGLVAASIMKYSLQMNYQSEPEVIFVSYGKEQEAIDKANLNSETTVYCVDFAFNRELTLELCKLAKLVYVLDHHKTANENLHDLKTHYNFNFIYDVNKSGASIVRDYCKQHLSLYSHIKLNQKEILNKVVAMVEDRDLWLFKLPMTKEFAEYVFAYMQPNDIDKMSIILFKYSFDNLTEICKLGETIMNYKDNIIEKKLKSYVPVYFHVDNTKLLIINETQPDLVSQLGNELCKKYNVPVCLYNISGSNGSNELRVALSFRSMDHLEPVDVVARLFSGG
;
A
#
# COMPACT_ATOMS: atom_id res chain seq x y z
N THR A 1 12.41 -3.83 15.29
CA THR A 1 10.98 -3.92 14.89
C THR A 1 10.76 -3.17 13.59
N ILE A 2 9.92 -3.72 12.71
CA ILE A 2 9.49 -3.11 11.45
C ILE A 2 7.98 -2.84 11.54
N PHE A 3 7.55 -1.61 11.31
CA PHE A 3 6.16 -1.25 11.09
C PHE A 3 5.94 -1.01 9.60
N ALA A 4 4.91 -1.59 9.02
CA ALA A 4 4.62 -1.47 7.59
C ALA A 4 3.13 -1.21 7.36
N HIS A 5 2.79 -0.53 6.26
CA HIS A 5 1.40 -0.32 5.87
C HIS A 5 0.71 -1.66 5.60
N SER A 6 -0.44 -1.89 6.24
CA SER A 6 -1.23 -3.10 6.05
C SER A 6 -2.09 -3.01 4.78
N HIS A 7 -2.46 -4.18 4.24
CA HIS A 7 -3.33 -4.29 3.06
C HIS A 7 -2.81 -3.54 1.82
N CYS A 8 -1.50 -3.29 1.74
CA CYS A 8 -0.82 -2.63 0.66
C CYS A 8 0.29 -3.53 0.08
N THR A 9 0.35 -3.67 -1.25
CA THR A 9 1.43 -4.43 -1.90
C THR A 9 2.78 -3.74 -1.71
N ASP A 10 2.80 -2.41 -1.73
CA ASP A 10 4.03 -1.62 -1.53
C ASP A 10 4.59 -1.83 -0.12
N GLY A 11 3.75 -1.70 0.92
CA GLY A 11 4.12 -1.99 2.29
C GLY A 11 4.59 -3.42 2.51
N LEU A 12 3.94 -4.41 1.87
CA LEU A 12 4.34 -5.81 1.95
C LEU A 12 5.73 -6.05 1.33
N VAL A 13 5.99 -5.47 0.15
CA VAL A 13 7.30 -5.58 -0.53
C VAL A 13 8.37 -4.84 0.26
N ALA A 14 8.09 -3.63 0.74
CA ALA A 14 8.99 -2.85 1.59
C ALA A 14 9.39 -3.62 2.86
N ALA A 15 8.41 -4.16 3.58
CA ALA A 15 8.64 -4.96 4.79
C ALA A 15 9.47 -6.23 4.51
N SER A 16 9.19 -6.93 3.41
CA SER A 16 9.92 -8.13 3.01
C SER A 16 11.39 -7.85 2.69
N ILE A 17 11.67 -6.73 2.00
CA ILE A 17 13.04 -6.30 1.69
C ILE A 17 13.78 -5.90 2.96
N MET A 18 13.15 -5.11 3.84
CA MET A 18 13.76 -4.68 5.09
C MET A 18 14.03 -5.88 6.00
N LYS A 19 13.05 -6.77 6.20
CA LYS A 19 13.21 -7.99 7.00
C LYS A 19 14.39 -8.82 6.51
N TYR A 20 14.41 -9.16 5.22
CA TYR A 20 15.51 -9.94 4.62
C TYR A 20 16.87 -9.26 4.83
N SER A 21 16.96 -7.95 4.59
CA SER A 21 18.21 -7.21 4.73
C SER A 21 18.72 -7.21 6.16
N LEU A 22 17.87 -7.03 7.15
CA LEU A 22 18.23 -7.07 8.56
C LEU A 22 18.65 -8.48 9.01
N GLN A 23 17.94 -9.52 8.57
CA GLN A 23 18.31 -10.92 8.84
C GLN A 23 19.71 -11.24 8.32
N MET A 24 20.02 -10.83 7.09
CA MET A 24 21.34 -11.11 6.49
C MET A 24 22.47 -10.34 7.14
N ASN A 25 22.23 -9.11 7.60
CA ASN A 25 23.29 -8.28 8.21
C ASN A 25 23.51 -8.56 9.68
N TYR A 26 22.46 -8.85 10.44
CA TYR A 26 22.53 -8.94 11.90
C TYR A 26 22.26 -10.33 12.45
N GLN A 27 21.95 -11.32 11.59
CA GLN A 27 21.58 -12.69 11.96
C GLN A 27 20.45 -12.71 13.02
N SER A 28 19.53 -11.75 12.92
CA SER A 28 18.40 -11.57 13.83
C SER A 28 17.08 -11.79 13.10
N GLU A 29 16.03 -12.15 13.83
CA GLU A 29 14.68 -12.25 13.31
C GLU A 29 13.91 -10.98 13.68
N PRO A 30 13.80 -9.97 12.77
CA PRO A 30 13.08 -8.76 13.09
C PRO A 30 11.58 -9.03 13.19
N GLU A 31 10.96 -8.50 14.24
CA GLU A 31 9.52 -8.46 14.35
C GLU A 31 8.94 -7.54 13.26
N VAL A 32 7.86 -7.97 12.60
CA VAL A 32 7.14 -7.17 11.60
C VAL A 32 5.68 -7.01 12.03
N ILE A 33 5.24 -5.77 12.14
CA ILE A 33 3.89 -5.40 12.53
C ILE A 33 3.27 -4.59 11.39
N PHE A 34 2.19 -5.12 10.82
CA PHE A 34 1.41 -4.39 9.83
C PHE A 34 0.40 -3.49 10.51
N VAL A 35 0.40 -2.22 10.13
CA VAL A 35 -0.40 -1.17 10.75
C VAL A 35 -1.50 -0.72 9.81
N SER A 36 -2.74 -0.70 10.29
CA SER A 36 -3.88 -0.09 9.62
C SER A 36 -4.16 1.28 10.22
N TYR A 37 -4.63 2.23 9.41
CA TYR A 37 -5.07 3.52 9.91
C TYR A 37 -6.14 3.38 10.99
N GLY A 38 -6.02 4.15 12.06
CA GLY A 38 -6.86 4.08 13.26
C GLY A 38 -6.48 2.97 14.25
N LYS A 39 -5.39 2.22 14.01
CA LYS A 39 -4.85 1.16 14.87
C LYS A 39 -3.38 1.38 15.25
N GLU A 40 -2.91 2.60 15.09
CA GLU A 40 -1.50 2.96 15.24
C GLU A 40 -1.02 2.74 16.69
N GLN A 41 -1.79 3.19 17.69
CA GLN A 41 -1.43 3.00 19.10
C GLN A 41 -1.42 1.50 19.47
N GLU A 42 -2.43 0.74 19.03
CA GLU A 42 -2.47 -0.70 19.28
C GLU A 42 -1.23 -1.42 18.70
N ALA A 43 -0.70 -0.93 17.57
CA ALA A 43 0.51 -1.49 16.95
C ALA A 43 1.75 -1.20 17.79
N ILE A 44 1.88 0.02 18.32
CA ILE A 44 2.98 0.40 19.21
C ILE A 44 2.91 -0.41 20.53
N ASP A 45 1.72 -0.53 21.12
CA ASP A 45 1.50 -1.25 22.38
C ASP A 45 1.82 -2.75 22.25
N LYS A 46 1.62 -3.33 21.06
CA LYS A 46 1.96 -4.73 20.76
C LYS A 46 3.46 -4.95 20.53
N ALA A 47 4.17 -3.92 20.09
CA ALA A 47 5.58 -4.01 19.78
C ALA A 47 6.40 -4.13 21.06
N ASN A 48 7.34 -5.07 21.09
CA ASN A 48 8.23 -5.26 22.24
C ASN A 48 9.43 -4.29 22.16
N LEU A 49 9.14 -2.98 22.33
CA LEU A 49 10.12 -1.90 22.20
C LEU A 49 10.88 -1.66 23.51
N ASN A 50 12.17 -1.34 23.38
CA ASN A 50 13.03 -0.91 24.48
C ASN A 50 14.16 -0.01 23.98
N SER A 51 14.96 0.54 24.89
CA SER A 51 16.06 1.46 24.59
C SER A 51 17.18 0.91 23.69
N GLU A 52 17.18 -0.39 23.39
CA GLU A 52 18.12 -1.01 22.44
C GLU A 52 17.47 -1.29 21.08
N THR A 53 16.15 -1.12 20.97
CA THR A 53 15.40 -1.41 19.75
C THR A 53 15.64 -0.35 18.68
N THR A 54 15.97 -0.77 17.46
CA THR A 54 15.84 0.08 16.26
C THR A 54 14.51 -0.19 15.59
N VAL A 55 13.76 0.88 15.33
CA VAL A 55 12.45 0.86 14.67
C VAL A 55 12.61 1.32 13.23
N TYR A 56 11.99 0.60 12.31
CA TYR A 56 11.85 0.97 10.90
C TYR A 56 10.37 1.07 10.55
N CYS A 57 9.89 2.23 10.17
CA CYS A 57 8.58 2.43 9.57
C CYS A 57 8.78 2.46 8.04
N VAL A 58 8.17 1.54 7.32
CA VAL A 58 8.37 1.36 5.88
C VAL A 58 7.04 1.46 5.14
N ASP A 59 6.96 2.33 4.12
CA ASP A 59 5.72 2.67 3.41
C ASP A 59 4.60 3.08 4.38
N PHE A 60 4.98 3.62 5.52
CA PHE A 60 4.08 4.01 6.59
C PHE A 60 4.76 5.02 7.52
N ALA A 61 3.99 5.99 7.98
CA ALA A 61 4.43 6.91 9.02
C ALA A 61 3.34 7.06 10.08
N PHE A 62 3.74 7.00 11.34
CA PHE A 62 2.89 7.44 12.44
C PHE A 62 2.70 8.96 12.41
N ASN A 63 1.63 9.44 13.03
CA ASN A 63 1.50 10.87 13.24
C ASN A 63 2.64 11.42 14.13
N ARG A 64 2.75 12.73 14.24
CA ARG A 64 3.84 13.38 14.97
C ARG A 64 3.93 12.94 16.42
N GLU A 65 2.80 12.82 17.12
CA GLU A 65 2.76 12.48 18.55
C GLU A 65 3.29 11.07 18.79
N LEU A 66 2.79 10.10 18.04
CA LEU A 66 3.20 8.72 18.12
C LEU A 66 4.65 8.51 17.64
N THR A 67 5.11 9.28 16.64
CA THR A 67 6.51 9.25 16.23
C THR A 67 7.44 9.72 17.35
N LEU A 68 7.07 10.79 18.08
CA LEU A 68 7.83 11.24 19.23
C LEU A 68 7.77 10.25 20.41
N GLU A 69 6.66 9.53 20.56
CA GLU A 69 6.57 8.43 21.53
C GLU A 69 7.53 7.29 21.15
N LEU A 70 7.56 6.86 19.90
CA LEU A 70 8.54 5.88 19.42
C LEU A 70 9.98 6.32 19.67
N CYS A 71 10.30 7.61 19.47
CA CYS A 71 11.63 8.16 19.77
C CYS A 71 12.00 8.08 21.26
N LYS A 72 11.04 8.09 22.16
CA LYS A 72 11.28 7.90 23.60
C LYS A 72 11.48 6.44 23.98
N LEU A 73 10.79 5.52 23.29
CA LEU A 73 10.80 4.08 23.57
C LEU A 73 11.98 3.36 22.93
N ALA A 74 12.43 3.81 21.77
CA ALA A 74 13.40 3.13 20.94
C ALA A 74 14.77 3.84 20.90
N LYS A 75 15.83 3.09 20.58
CA LYS A 75 17.18 3.60 20.36
C LYS A 75 17.28 4.51 19.15
N LEU A 76 16.71 4.05 18.03
CA LEU A 76 16.70 4.75 16.75
C LEU A 76 15.35 4.50 16.06
N VAL A 77 14.83 5.52 15.40
CA VAL A 77 13.61 5.46 14.60
C VAL A 77 13.93 5.91 13.18
N TYR A 78 13.65 5.04 12.22
CA TYR A 78 13.73 5.33 10.79
C TYR A 78 12.33 5.33 10.20
N VAL A 79 12.01 6.36 9.43
CA VAL A 79 10.80 6.42 8.60
C VAL A 79 11.23 6.51 7.15
N LEU A 80 10.81 5.52 6.34
CA LEU A 80 11.08 5.41 4.91
C LEU A 80 9.74 5.46 4.19
N ASP A 81 9.35 6.62 3.69
CA ASP A 81 7.99 6.85 3.23
C ASP A 81 7.93 7.85 2.07
N HIS A 82 6.84 7.83 1.31
CA HIS A 82 6.59 8.70 0.18
C HIS A 82 5.28 9.50 0.31
N HIS A 83 4.47 9.23 1.32
CA HIS A 83 3.19 9.90 1.54
C HIS A 83 3.37 11.37 1.90
N LYS A 84 2.61 12.27 1.24
CA LYS A 84 2.67 13.73 1.48
C LYS A 84 2.38 14.07 2.94
N THR A 85 1.40 13.39 3.54
CA THR A 85 1.02 13.56 4.94
C THR A 85 2.16 13.23 5.91
N ALA A 86 2.99 12.23 5.59
CA ALA A 86 4.18 11.92 6.38
C ALA A 86 5.17 13.09 6.36
N ASN A 87 5.41 13.69 5.19
CA ASN A 87 6.29 14.85 5.09
C ASN A 87 5.72 16.08 5.81
N GLU A 88 4.43 16.34 5.71
CA GLU A 88 3.77 17.44 6.42
C GLU A 88 3.91 17.32 7.94
N ASN A 89 3.81 16.10 8.46
CA ASN A 89 3.84 15.83 9.90
C ASN A 89 5.24 15.69 10.50
N LEU A 90 6.25 15.29 9.71
CA LEU A 90 7.52 14.81 10.26
C LEU A 90 8.76 15.53 9.73
N HIS A 91 8.65 16.40 8.70
CA HIS A 91 9.81 17.02 8.05
C HIS A 91 10.70 17.84 9.01
N ASP A 92 10.11 18.45 10.02
CA ASP A 92 10.81 19.26 11.02
C ASP A 92 11.45 18.41 12.14
N LEU A 93 11.08 17.12 12.27
CA LEU A 93 11.71 16.20 13.22
C LEU A 93 13.08 15.68 12.75
N LYS A 94 13.55 16.00 11.54
CA LYS A 94 14.86 15.57 11.02
C LYS A 94 16.04 15.97 11.88
N THR A 95 15.88 16.96 12.74
CA THR A 95 16.91 17.40 13.72
C THR A 95 16.84 16.65 15.06
N HIS A 96 15.84 15.80 15.26
CA HIS A 96 15.72 15.02 16.50
C HIS A 96 16.83 13.95 16.55
N TYR A 97 17.49 13.81 17.69
CA TYR A 97 18.77 13.09 17.86
C TYR A 97 18.75 11.61 17.46
N ASN A 98 17.60 10.94 17.56
CA ASN A 98 17.44 9.51 17.22
C ASN A 98 16.39 9.23 16.15
N PHE A 99 15.99 10.26 15.37
CA PHE A 99 15.02 10.14 14.30
C PHE A 99 15.65 10.35 12.92
N ASN A 100 15.34 9.49 11.99
CA ASN A 100 15.80 9.55 10.61
C ASN A 100 14.61 9.46 9.68
N PHE A 101 14.46 10.45 8.79
CA PHE A 101 13.37 10.51 7.83
C PHE A 101 13.90 10.53 6.39
N ILE A 102 13.58 9.49 5.65
CA ILE A 102 13.93 9.31 4.23
C ILE A 102 12.63 9.39 3.43
N TYR A 103 12.47 10.48 2.70
CA TYR A 103 11.24 10.82 2.00
C TYR A 103 11.53 11.11 0.53
N ASP A 104 10.74 10.49 -0.37
CA ASP A 104 10.76 10.79 -1.80
C ASP A 104 9.37 10.53 -2.40
N VAL A 105 8.64 11.60 -2.73
CA VAL A 105 7.28 11.54 -3.30
C VAL A 105 7.23 10.94 -4.71
N ASN A 106 8.37 10.83 -5.41
CA ASN A 106 8.47 10.29 -6.75
C ASN A 106 8.79 8.78 -6.78
N LYS A 107 8.88 8.15 -5.61
CA LYS A 107 9.16 6.73 -5.45
C LYS A 107 8.07 6.07 -4.63
N SER A 108 7.92 4.76 -4.78
CA SER A 108 7.16 3.95 -3.84
C SER A 108 7.95 3.65 -2.56
N GLY A 109 7.26 3.27 -1.49
CA GLY A 109 7.90 2.86 -0.24
C GLY A 109 8.88 1.69 -0.45
N ALA A 110 8.52 0.70 -1.26
CA ALA A 110 9.40 -0.43 -1.61
C ALA A 110 10.69 0.03 -2.33
N SER A 111 10.59 1.01 -3.24
CA SER A 111 11.76 1.57 -3.92
C SER A 111 12.69 2.31 -2.95
N ILE A 112 12.14 3.11 -2.04
CA ILE A 112 12.91 3.81 -1.02
C ILE A 112 13.63 2.80 -0.12
N VAL A 113 12.91 1.77 0.34
CA VAL A 113 13.47 0.72 1.20
C VAL A 113 14.55 -0.09 0.49
N ARG A 114 14.32 -0.50 -0.78
CA ARG A 114 15.34 -1.18 -1.57
C ARG A 114 16.62 -0.35 -1.68
N ASP A 115 16.50 0.93 -1.98
CA ASP A 115 17.64 1.82 -2.17
C ASP A 115 18.39 2.03 -0.85
N TYR A 116 17.67 2.21 0.26
CA TYR A 116 18.24 2.25 1.61
C TYR A 116 18.98 0.96 1.96
N CYS A 117 18.35 -0.20 1.77
CA CYS A 117 18.95 -1.49 2.08
C CYS A 117 20.18 -1.79 1.20
N LYS A 118 20.15 -1.37 -0.07
CA LYS A 118 21.30 -1.46 -0.96
C LYS A 118 22.48 -0.64 -0.45
N GLN A 119 22.23 0.57 0.02
CA GLN A 119 23.25 1.53 0.45
C GLN A 119 23.79 1.24 1.86
N HIS A 120 22.92 0.89 2.81
CA HIS A 120 23.25 0.83 4.22
C HIS A 120 23.29 -0.58 4.82
N LEU A 121 22.60 -1.54 4.20
CA LEU A 121 22.47 -2.91 4.68
C LEU A 121 23.03 -3.95 3.69
N SER A 122 23.91 -3.53 2.77
CA SER A 122 24.60 -4.43 1.82
C SER A 122 23.68 -5.46 1.12
N LEU A 123 22.39 -5.13 0.92
CA LEU A 123 21.39 -6.04 0.37
C LEU A 123 21.90 -6.83 -0.84
N TYR A 124 22.53 -6.14 -1.79
CA TYR A 124 22.99 -6.76 -3.05
C TYR A 124 24.20 -7.67 -2.90
N SER A 125 24.92 -7.64 -1.77
CA SER A 125 26.01 -8.58 -1.49
C SER A 125 25.50 -9.97 -1.11
N HIS A 126 24.27 -10.05 -0.60
CA HIS A 126 23.67 -11.27 -0.08
C HIS A 126 22.80 -12.04 -1.09
N ILE A 127 22.57 -11.48 -2.28
CA ILE A 127 21.71 -12.08 -3.31
C ILE A 127 22.43 -12.27 -4.65
N LYS A 128 22.07 -13.32 -5.39
CA LYS A 128 22.65 -13.64 -6.70
C LYS A 128 22.19 -12.66 -7.78
N LEU A 129 22.90 -12.58 -8.90
CA LEU A 129 22.61 -11.63 -9.97
C LEU A 129 21.17 -11.74 -10.50
N ASN A 130 20.70 -12.95 -10.80
CA ASN A 130 19.34 -13.18 -11.27
C ASN A 130 18.27 -12.75 -10.25
N GLN A 131 18.57 -12.88 -8.96
CA GLN A 131 17.67 -12.43 -7.89
C GLN A 131 17.64 -10.90 -7.76
N LYS A 132 18.79 -10.22 -8.02
CA LYS A 132 18.82 -8.75 -8.11
C LYS A 132 17.91 -8.25 -9.23
N GLU A 133 17.91 -8.93 -10.36
CA GLU A 133 17.07 -8.59 -11.51
C GLU A 133 15.58 -8.78 -11.19
N ILE A 134 15.21 -9.90 -10.57
CA ILE A 134 13.82 -10.16 -10.12
C ILE A 134 13.38 -9.11 -9.10
N LEU A 135 14.19 -8.89 -8.05
CA LEU A 135 13.91 -7.88 -7.04
C LEU A 135 13.66 -6.50 -7.67
N ASN A 136 14.57 -6.06 -8.55
CA ASN A 136 14.43 -4.77 -9.22
C ASN A 136 13.17 -4.71 -10.09
N LYS A 137 12.85 -5.78 -10.82
CA LYS A 137 11.67 -5.85 -11.67
C LYS A 137 10.38 -5.79 -10.84
N VAL A 138 10.31 -6.56 -9.75
CA VAL A 138 9.14 -6.56 -8.86
C VAL A 138 8.96 -5.18 -8.22
N VAL A 139 10.02 -4.60 -7.67
CA VAL A 139 9.96 -3.25 -7.07
C VAL A 139 9.53 -2.21 -8.10
N ALA A 140 10.04 -2.29 -9.34
CA ALA A 140 9.65 -1.36 -10.40
C ALA A 140 8.15 -1.52 -10.77
N MET A 141 7.62 -2.74 -10.85
CA MET A 141 6.20 -2.97 -11.11
C MET A 141 5.32 -2.47 -9.95
N VAL A 142 5.78 -2.65 -8.70
CA VAL A 142 5.06 -2.14 -7.52
C VAL A 142 5.02 -0.61 -7.55
N GLU A 143 6.14 0.06 -7.83
CA GLU A 143 6.22 1.52 -7.97
C GLU A 143 5.35 2.03 -9.12
N ASP A 144 5.39 1.38 -10.28
CA ASP A 144 4.60 1.74 -11.46
C ASP A 144 3.08 1.67 -11.17
N ARG A 145 2.67 0.72 -10.34
CA ARG A 145 1.28 0.62 -9.87
C ARG A 145 0.97 1.63 -8.78
N ASP A 146 1.81 1.76 -7.79
CA ASP A 146 1.58 2.61 -6.61
C ASP A 146 1.46 4.09 -6.99
N LEU A 147 2.36 4.56 -7.88
CA LEU A 147 2.31 5.88 -8.48
C LEU A 147 1.27 6.01 -9.61
N TRP A 148 0.46 4.97 -9.84
CA TRP A 148 -0.61 4.93 -10.85
C TRP A 148 -0.16 5.20 -12.28
N LEU A 149 1.06 4.82 -12.64
CA LEU A 149 1.67 5.10 -13.95
C LEU A 149 1.27 4.08 -15.02
N PHE A 150 1.27 2.79 -14.67
CA PHE A 150 0.95 1.64 -15.54
C PHE A 150 1.71 1.65 -16.88
N LYS A 151 2.99 2.01 -16.85
CA LYS A 151 3.87 2.11 -18.03
C LYS A 151 4.66 0.83 -18.28
N LEU A 152 4.88 0.02 -17.25
CA LEU A 152 5.67 -1.19 -17.36
C LEU A 152 4.81 -2.41 -17.72
N PRO A 153 5.35 -3.34 -18.52
CA PRO A 153 4.66 -4.60 -18.78
C PRO A 153 4.59 -5.43 -17.50
N MET A 154 3.50 -6.20 -17.36
CA MET A 154 3.23 -7.11 -16.25
C MET A 154 2.88 -6.43 -14.91
N THR A 155 2.81 -5.10 -14.83
CA THR A 155 2.45 -4.37 -13.60
C THR A 155 1.06 -4.74 -13.09
N LYS A 156 0.06 -4.68 -13.97
CA LYS A 156 -1.33 -4.99 -13.61
C LYS A 156 -1.50 -6.45 -13.26
N GLU A 157 -0.94 -7.32 -14.06
CA GLU A 157 -0.98 -8.76 -13.90
C GLU A 157 -0.34 -9.20 -12.58
N PHE A 158 0.83 -8.65 -12.26
CA PHE A 158 1.49 -8.91 -10.98
C PHE A 158 0.64 -8.43 -9.80
N ALA A 159 0.08 -7.23 -9.88
CA ALA A 159 -0.77 -6.68 -8.84
C ALA A 159 -2.03 -7.53 -8.61
N GLU A 160 -2.69 -7.98 -9.68
CA GLU A 160 -3.86 -8.86 -9.58
C GLU A 160 -3.51 -10.23 -8.99
N TYR A 161 -2.34 -10.79 -9.34
CA TYR A 161 -1.86 -12.02 -8.70
C TYR A 161 -1.67 -11.83 -7.19
N VAL A 162 -0.96 -10.78 -6.78
CA VAL A 162 -0.70 -10.49 -5.36
C VAL A 162 -2.02 -10.33 -4.61
N PHE A 163 -2.95 -9.55 -5.16
CA PHE A 163 -4.23 -9.31 -4.54
C PHE A 163 -5.08 -10.59 -4.36
N ALA A 164 -5.06 -11.48 -5.36
CA ALA A 164 -5.92 -12.67 -5.36
C ALA A 164 -5.32 -13.86 -4.57
N TYR A 165 -4.01 -14.01 -4.56
CA TYR A 165 -3.34 -15.21 -4.03
C TYR A 165 -2.53 -15.00 -2.77
N MET A 166 -2.32 -13.75 -2.36
CA MET A 166 -1.54 -13.44 -1.16
C MET A 166 -2.44 -12.85 -0.06
N GLN A 167 -2.18 -13.27 1.16
CA GLN A 167 -2.75 -12.57 2.30
C GLN A 167 -2.07 -11.21 2.45
N PRO A 168 -2.75 -10.19 2.98
CA PRO A 168 -2.20 -8.83 3.06
C PRO A 168 -0.84 -8.70 3.75
N ASN A 169 -0.48 -9.67 4.58
CA ASN A 169 0.73 -9.62 5.41
C ASN A 169 1.62 -10.86 5.19
N ASP A 170 1.52 -11.51 4.02
CA ASP A 170 2.23 -12.76 3.71
C ASP A 170 3.68 -12.50 3.28
N ILE A 171 4.51 -12.06 4.24
CA ILE A 171 5.93 -11.76 4.05
C ILE A 171 6.68 -12.97 3.50
N ASP A 172 6.35 -14.18 3.94
CA ASP A 172 7.08 -15.38 3.55
C ASP A 172 6.90 -15.68 2.06
N LYS A 173 5.67 -15.61 1.55
CA LYS A 173 5.43 -15.75 0.11
C LYS A 173 6.07 -14.61 -0.68
N MET A 174 5.96 -13.36 -0.22
CA MET A 174 6.59 -12.25 -0.91
C MET A 174 8.11 -12.39 -0.93
N SER A 175 8.73 -12.82 0.17
CA SER A 175 10.17 -13.11 0.22
C SER A 175 10.59 -14.21 -0.74
N ILE A 176 9.76 -15.23 -0.95
CA ILE A 176 10.01 -16.26 -1.96
C ILE A 176 10.01 -15.65 -3.37
N ILE A 177 9.05 -14.79 -3.69
CA ILE A 177 8.99 -14.10 -4.99
C ILE A 177 10.25 -13.24 -5.20
N LEU A 178 10.62 -12.44 -4.20
CA LEU A 178 11.72 -11.48 -4.31
C LEU A 178 13.10 -12.15 -4.37
N PHE A 179 13.31 -13.24 -3.62
CA PHE A 179 14.64 -13.77 -3.36
C PHE A 179 14.88 -15.21 -3.81
N LYS A 180 13.84 -15.93 -4.28
CA LYS A 180 13.96 -17.32 -4.71
C LYS A 180 13.42 -17.60 -6.11
N TYR A 181 12.53 -16.76 -6.65
CA TYR A 181 11.95 -16.96 -7.98
C TYR A 181 12.96 -16.73 -9.10
N SER A 182 12.70 -17.42 -10.23
CA SER A 182 13.29 -17.14 -11.54
C SER A 182 12.37 -16.22 -12.36
N PHE A 183 12.83 -15.79 -13.52
CA PHE A 183 11.98 -15.07 -14.48
C PHE A 183 10.80 -15.92 -14.97
N ASP A 184 10.98 -17.22 -15.13
CA ASP A 184 9.91 -18.12 -15.53
C ASP A 184 8.82 -18.17 -14.46
N ASN A 185 9.18 -18.29 -13.17
CA ASN A 185 8.22 -18.23 -12.08
C ASN A 185 7.48 -16.89 -12.03
N LEU A 186 8.20 -15.77 -12.19
CA LEU A 186 7.58 -14.46 -12.24
C LEU A 186 6.61 -14.33 -13.42
N THR A 187 6.97 -14.88 -14.59
CA THR A 187 6.11 -14.90 -15.77
C THR A 187 4.86 -15.73 -15.54
N GLU A 188 4.98 -16.90 -14.90
CA GLU A 188 3.84 -17.75 -14.57
C GLU A 188 2.83 -17.06 -13.64
N ILE A 189 3.29 -16.44 -12.57
CA ILE A 189 2.38 -15.73 -11.66
C ILE A 189 1.70 -14.54 -12.35
N CYS A 190 2.38 -13.84 -13.25
CA CYS A 190 1.77 -12.77 -14.03
C CYS A 190 0.71 -13.29 -15.02
N LYS A 191 0.90 -14.48 -15.63
CA LYS A 191 -0.15 -15.12 -16.46
C LYS A 191 -1.40 -15.47 -15.63
N LEU A 192 -1.22 -15.91 -14.38
CA LEU A 192 -2.36 -16.12 -13.48
C LEU A 192 -3.08 -14.79 -13.20
N GLY A 193 -2.34 -13.72 -12.93
CA GLY A 193 -2.90 -12.39 -12.74
C GLY A 193 -3.64 -11.87 -13.98
N GLU A 194 -3.11 -12.09 -15.18
CA GLU A 194 -3.78 -11.77 -16.46
C GLU A 194 -5.13 -12.50 -16.58
N THR A 195 -5.18 -13.76 -16.19
CA THR A 195 -6.41 -14.54 -16.21
C THR A 195 -7.48 -13.94 -15.28
N ILE A 196 -7.06 -13.52 -14.08
CA ILE A 196 -7.94 -12.86 -13.10
C ILE A 196 -8.41 -11.51 -13.64
N MET A 197 -7.50 -10.73 -14.21
CA MET A 197 -7.80 -9.43 -14.79
C MET A 197 -8.86 -9.55 -15.89
N ASN A 198 -8.68 -10.47 -16.82
CA ASN A 198 -9.64 -10.75 -17.88
C ASN A 198 -11.02 -11.17 -17.34
N TYR A 199 -11.05 -11.96 -16.28
CA TYR A 199 -12.30 -12.32 -15.61
C TYR A 199 -12.98 -11.10 -14.97
N LYS A 200 -12.24 -10.25 -14.27
CA LYS A 200 -12.74 -9.00 -13.66
C LYS A 200 -13.25 -8.03 -14.72
N ASP A 201 -12.53 -7.86 -15.84
CA ASP A 201 -12.93 -7.00 -16.95
C ASP A 201 -14.29 -7.42 -17.53
N ASN A 202 -14.50 -8.72 -17.72
CA ASN A 202 -15.79 -9.26 -18.16
C ASN A 202 -16.93 -8.96 -17.16
N ILE A 203 -16.68 -9.04 -15.86
CA ILE A 203 -17.66 -8.69 -14.83
C ILE A 203 -17.98 -7.18 -14.90
N ILE A 204 -16.95 -6.35 -14.96
CA ILE A 204 -17.09 -4.89 -15.01
C ILE A 204 -17.87 -4.49 -16.25
N GLU A 205 -17.57 -5.06 -17.42
CA GLU A 205 -18.30 -4.79 -18.64
C GLU A 205 -19.80 -5.11 -18.52
N LYS A 206 -20.15 -6.25 -17.92
CA LYS A 206 -21.55 -6.62 -17.66
C LYS A 206 -22.21 -5.63 -16.70
N LYS A 207 -21.53 -5.27 -15.59
CA LYS A 207 -22.02 -4.28 -14.63
C LYS A 207 -22.26 -2.91 -15.28
N LEU A 208 -21.31 -2.42 -16.08
CA LEU A 208 -21.44 -1.15 -16.81
C LEU A 208 -22.67 -1.11 -17.73
N LYS A 209 -23.09 -2.25 -18.29
CA LYS A 209 -24.29 -2.34 -19.13
C LYS A 209 -25.59 -2.36 -18.32
N SER A 210 -25.54 -2.85 -17.08
CA SER A 210 -26.72 -3.04 -16.23
C SER A 210 -27.01 -1.86 -15.28
N TYR A 211 -26.04 -1.03 -14.98
CA TYR A 211 -26.24 0.08 -14.04
C TYR A 211 -27.13 1.18 -14.63
N VAL A 212 -28.12 1.56 -13.82
CA VAL A 212 -28.92 2.77 -14.02
C VAL A 212 -28.26 3.88 -13.22
N PRO A 213 -27.80 4.98 -13.86
CA PRO A 213 -27.09 6.03 -13.15
C PRO A 213 -28.04 6.77 -12.19
N VAL A 214 -27.63 6.83 -10.92
CA VAL A 214 -28.28 7.63 -9.88
C VAL A 214 -27.32 8.71 -9.44
N TYR A 215 -27.76 9.97 -9.49
CA TYR A 215 -26.92 11.11 -9.18
C TYR A 215 -27.33 11.77 -7.87
N PHE A 216 -26.33 12.14 -7.09
CA PHE A 216 -26.50 12.92 -5.87
C PHE A 216 -25.64 14.17 -5.94
N HIS A 217 -26.01 15.17 -5.16
CA HIS A 217 -25.20 16.36 -4.95
C HIS A 217 -24.76 16.38 -3.48
N VAL A 218 -23.47 16.50 -3.26
CA VAL A 218 -22.85 16.74 -1.95
C VAL A 218 -22.15 18.07 -2.07
N ASP A 219 -22.60 19.05 -1.33
CA ASP A 219 -22.29 20.47 -1.55
C ASP A 219 -22.55 20.85 -3.03
N ASN A 220 -21.53 21.29 -3.75
CA ASN A 220 -21.64 21.66 -5.15
C ASN A 220 -21.20 20.53 -6.11
N THR A 221 -20.75 19.39 -5.58
CA THR A 221 -20.24 18.28 -6.39
C THR A 221 -21.34 17.31 -6.76
N LYS A 222 -21.56 17.12 -8.06
CA LYS A 222 -22.45 16.08 -8.60
C LYS A 222 -21.71 14.75 -8.61
N LEU A 223 -22.26 13.73 -7.96
CA LEU A 223 -21.70 12.40 -7.83
C LEU A 223 -22.63 11.35 -8.44
N LEU A 224 -22.08 10.40 -9.19
CA LEU A 224 -22.74 9.13 -9.50
C LEU A 224 -22.57 8.20 -8.29
N ILE A 225 -23.65 7.65 -7.77
CA ILE A 225 -23.62 6.74 -6.61
C ILE A 225 -24.00 5.34 -7.03
N ILE A 226 -23.17 4.36 -6.66
CA ILE A 226 -23.34 2.95 -7.00
C ILE A 226 -23.11 2.07 -5.77
N ASN A 227 -24.01 1.12 -5.53
CA ASN A 227 -23.75 0.05 -4.56
C ASN A 227 -22.81 -0.99 -5.19
N GLU A 228 -21.67 -1.23 -4.56
CA GLU A 228 -20.73 -2.26 -4.97
C GLU A 228 -20.25 -3.07 -3.76
N THR A 229 -20.58 -4.35 -3.76
CA THR A 229 -20.31 -5.26 -2.64
C THR A 229 -19.02 -6.08 -2.82
N GLN A 230 -18.38 -6.01 -3.98
CA GLN A 230 -17.14 -6.70 -4.29
C GLN A 230 -15.94 -5.73 -4.16
N PRO A 231 -15.20 -5.76 -3.04
CA PRO A 231 -14.13 -4.77 -2.78
C PRO A 231 -13.05 -4.76 -3.85
N ASP A 232 -12.79 -5.91 -4.47
CA ASP A 232 -11.79 -6.11 -5.49
C ASP A 232 -12.14 -5.48 -6.86
N LEU A 233 -13.38 -5.06 -7.06
CA LEU A 233 -13.82 -4.35 -8.27
C LEU A 233 -13.91 -2.84 -8.08
N VAL A 234 -13.96 -2.35 -6.86
CA VAL A 234 -14.28 -0.96 -6.51
C VAL A 234 -13.40 0.05 -7.27
N SER A 235 -12.08 -0.14 -7.26
CA SER A 235 -11.16 0.81 -7.89
C SER A 235 -11.32 0.84 -9.41
N GLN A 236 -11.31 -0.31 -10.05
CA GLN A 236 -11.38 -0.41 -11.50
C GLN A 236 -12.77 -0.01 -12.03
N LEU A 237 -13.83 -0.53 -11.40
CA LEU A 237 -15.21 -0.18 -11.76
C LEU A 237 -15.47 1.32 -11.59
N GLY A 238 -14.99 1.92 -10.50
CA GLY A 238 -15.14 3.35 -10.26
C GLY A 238 -14.47 4.20 -11.35
N ASN A 239 -13.26 3.84 -11.75
CA ASN A 239 -12.56 4.51 -12.83
C ASN A 239 -13.31 4.38 -14.18
N GLU A 240 -13.80 3.18 -14.51
CA GLU A 240 -14.57 2.96 -15.75
C GLU A 240 -15.93 3.69 -15.73
N LEU A 241 -16.57 3.80 -14.58
CA LEU A 241 -17.79 4.62 -14.40
C LEU A 241 -17.51 6.12 -14.57
N CYS A 242 -16.40 6.63 -13.99
CA CYS A 242 -15.98 8.02 -14.21
C CYS A 242 -15.79 8.32 -15.71
N LYS A 243 -15.10 7.43 -16.43
CA LYS A 243 -14.90 7.56 -17.89
C LYS A 243 -16.23 7.53 -18.65
N LYS A 244 -17.10 6.56 -18.34
CA LYS A 244 -18.35 6.37 -19.05
C LYS A 244 -19.34 7.52 -18.89
N TYR A 245 -19.47 8.04 -17.66
CA TYR A 245 -20.48 9.05 -17.32
C TYR A 245 -19.92 10.46 -17.20
N ASN A 246 -18.61 10.62 -17.28
CA ASN A 246 -17.88 11.90 -17.17
C ASN A 246 -18.27 12.70 -15.91
N VAL A 247 -18.38 12.01 -14.79
CA VAL A 247 -18.66 12.60 -13.45
C VAL A 247 -17.89 11.83 -12.39
N PRO A 248 -17.56 12.45 -11.24
CA PRO A 248 -17.05 11.74 -10.09
C PRO A 248 -18.01 10.66 -9.59
N VAL A 249 -17.48 9.59 -9.03
CA VAL A 249 -18.24 8.42 -8.59
C VAL A 249 -17.98 8.12 -7.12
N CYS A 250 -19.05 7.81 -6.40
CA CYS A 250 -19.02 7.21 -5.08
C CYS A 250 -19.54 5.77 -5.16
N LEU A 251 -18.67 4.80 -4.89
CA LEU A 251 -19.09 3.42 -4.68
C LEU A 251 -19.28 3.19 -3.18
N TYR A 252 -20.39 2.58 -2.80
CA TYR A 252 -20.65 2.29 -1.41
C TYR A 252 -20.97 0.82 -1.17
N ASN A 253 -20.60 0.34 0.01
CA ASN A 253 -20.95 -0.97 0.51
C ASN A 253 -21.47 -0.86 1.95
N ILE A 254 -22.52 -1.61 2.25
CA ILE A 254 -23.10 -1.69 3.59
C ILE A 254 -22.79 -3.08 4.14
N SER A 255 -22.09 -3.14 5.26
CA SER A 255 -21.76 -4.38 5.94
C SER A 255 -22.19 -4.33 7.41
N GLY A 256 -22.62 -5.48 7.95
CA GLY A 256 -22.83 -5.62 9.39
C GLY A 256 -21.48 -5.82 10.09
N SER A 257 -21.33 -5.24 11.26
CA SER A 257 -20.16 -5.52 12.12
C SER A 257 -20.37 -6.87 12.84
N ASN A 258 -19.40 -7.77 12.71
CA ASN A 258 -19.44 -9.05 13.42
C ASN A 258 -19.54 -8.83 14.93
N GLY A 259 -20.70 -9.16 15.53
CA GLY A 259 -20.95 -9.09 16.97
C GLY A 259 -21.51 -7.76 17.49
N SER A 260 -21.79 -6.76 16.66
CA SER A 260 -22.55 -5.55 17.03
C SER A 260 -23.75 -5.37 16.10
N ASN A 261 -24.81 -4.73 16.61
CA ASN A 261 -25.99 -4.34 15.83
C ASN A 261 -25.73 -3.08 14.95
N GLU A 262 -24.47 -2.74 14.72
CA GLU A 262 -24.10 -1.56 13.95
C GLU A 262 -23.86 -1.90 12.47
N LEU A 263 -24.43 -1.09 11.60
CA LEU A 263 -24.13 -1.11 10.17
C LEU A 263 -22.95 -0.20 9.89
N ARG A 264 -22.00 -0.70 9.12
CA ARG A 264 -20.89 0.10 8.58
C ARG A 264 -21.13 0.38 7.11
N VAL A 265 -20.92 1.61 6.71
CA VAL A 265 -20.96 2.02 5.30
C VAL A 265 -19.53 2.37 4.89
N ALA A 266 -18.99 1.59 3.97
CA ALA A 266 -17.72 1.93 3.34
C ALA A 266 -18.02 2.76 2.09
N LEU A 267 -17.34 3.91 1.96
CA LEU A 267 -17.44 4.81 0.80
C LEU A 267 -16.10 4.84 0.08
N SER A 268 -16.13 4.71 -1.22
CA SER A 268 -14.96 4.82 -2.09
C SER A 268 -15.22 5.83 -3.19
N PHE A 269 -14.50 6.93 -3.15
CA PHE A 269 -14.63 8.00 -4.13
C PHE A 269 -13.59 7.84 -5.25
N ARG A 270 -14.01 8.15 -6.48
CA ARG A 270 -13.13 8.21 -7.65
C ARG A 270 -13.46 9.45 -8.47
N SER A 271 -12.42 10.10 -8.95
CA SER A 271 -12.49 11.21 -9.89
C SER A 271 -11.35 11.10 -10.90
N MET A 272 -11.36 11.91 -11.93
CA MET A 272 -10.31 12.03 -12.94
C MET A 272 -9.80 13.47 -12.95
N ASP A 273 -8.59 13.71 -13.46
CA ASP A 273 -7.92 15.03 -13.43
C ASP A 273 -8.75 16.17 -14.02
N HIS A 274 -9.62 15.88 -14.97
CA HIS A 274 -10.50 16.87 -15.63
C HIS A 274 -11.87 17.00 -14.96
N LEU A 275 -12.16 16.25 -13.90
CA LEU A 275 -13.39 16.29 -13.14
C LEU A 275 -13.18 16.99 -11.80
N GLU A 276 -14.28 17.30 -11.11
CA GLU A 276 -14.21 17.87 -9.77
C GLU A 276 -13.48 16.93 -8.81
N PRO A 277 -12.53 17.44 -8.02
CA PRO A 277 -11.82 16.64 -7.02
C PRO A 277 -12.78 16.19 -5.93
N VAL A 278 -12.63 14.95 -5.46
CA VAL A 278 -13.52 14.33 -4.46
C VAL A 278 -12.91 14.23 -3.07
N ASP A 279 -11.68 14.69 -2.88
CA ASP A 279 -11.00 14.70 -1.58
C ASP A 279 -11.76 15.55 -0.55
N VAL A 280 -12.29 16.70 -0.97
CA VAL A 280 -13.13 17.56 -0.11
C VAL A 280 -14.37 16.81 0.35
N VAL A 281 -15.04 16.10 -0.57
CA VAL A 281 -16.21 15.29 -0.23
C VAL A 281 -15.82 14.11 0.67
N ALA A 282 -14.71 13.43 0.40
CA ALA A 282 -14.23 12.32 1.23
C ALA A 282 -13.96 12.76 2.68
N ARG A 283 -13.39 13.94 2.89
CA ARG A 283 -13.14 14.52 4.23
C ARG A 283 -14.41 14.72 5.06
N LEU A 284 -15.56 15.00 4.43
CA LEU A 284 -16.85 15.11 5.15
C LEU A 284 -17.26 13.77 5.80
N PHE A 285 -16.71 12.66 5.33
CA PHE A 285 -16.96 11.32 5.83
C PHE A 285 -15.73 10.70 6.54
N SER A 286 -14.83 11.56 7.04
CA SER A 286 -13.58 11.14 7.71
C SER A 286 -12.63 10.32 6.81
N GLY A 287 -12.73 10.52 5.50
CA GLY A 287 -11.82 9.98 4.51
C GLY A 287 -10.73 10.99 4.11
N GLY A 288 -9.71 10.51 3.39
CA GLY A 288 -8.62 11.36 2.90
C GLY A 288 -7.72 10.63 1.95
#